data_c8ffe2cd06523b76d5fc94dbd56a46e0
#
_entry.id   c8ffe2cd06523b76d5fc94dbd56a46e0
#
_cell.length_a   1.000
_cell.length_b   1.000
_cell.length_c   1.000
_cell.angle_alpha   90.00
_cell.angle_beta   90.00
_cell.angle_gamma   90.00
#
_symmetry.space_group_name_H-M   'P 1'
#
loop_
_entity.id
_entity.type
_entity.pdbx_description
1 polymer ?
#
loop_
_entity_poly.entity_id
_entity_poly.type
_entity_poly.pdbx_seq_one_letter_code
_entity_poly.pdbx_strand_id
1 'polypeptide(L)'
;MDAPKFNKKKFETAVQYALTLTTQHKEFYPLIKKAFMDAGVIWVILPNISGSKINGATKKIGENIMLMVNDRRLNADSFWFTLFHEIGHIINGDYGISFEKETGEQEVSADKFAEDCLIPPEEYERFISDKKFGLQDIRKFANEIERDPGIVLGRLQNDGFVGFDDWTMKPLRHKYMVKMSI
;
A
#
# COMPACT_ATOMS: atom_id res chain seq x y z
N MET A 1 -8.89 3.35 -24.16
CA MET A 1 -8.80 4.48 -23.20
C MET A 1 -7.42 5.07 -23.36
N ASP A 2 -7.35 6.27 -23.91
CA ASP A 2 -6.05 6.92 -24.12
C ASP A 2 -5.62 7.61 -22.84
N ALA A 3 -4.79 6.93 -22.05
CA ALA A 3 -4.14 7.54 -20.91
C ALA A 3 -3.08 8.54 -21.43
N PRO A 4 -2.93 9.72 -20.79
CA PRO A 4 -1.87 10.65 -21.13
C PRO A 4 -0.49 10.02 -20.87
N LYS A 5 0.56 10.60 -21.44
CA LYS A 5 1.94 10.19 -21.12
C LYS A 5 2.18 10.24 -19.62
N PHE A 6 2.97 9.28 -19.13
CA PHE A 6 3.39 9.27 -17.73
C PHE A 6 4.06 10.58 -17.34
N ASN A 7 3.57 11.16 -16.27
CA ASN A 7 4.11 12.37 -15.66
C ASN A 7 4.39 12.13 -14.18
N LYS A 8 5.67 12.01 -13.82
CA LYS A 8 6.12 11.69 -12.48
C LYS A 8 5.57 12.68 -11.44
N LYS A 9 5.61 13.98 -11.69
CA LYS A 9 5.12 14.99 -10.74
C LYS A 9 3.62 14.88 -10.49
N LYS A 10 2.83 14.64 -11.54
CA LYS A 10 1.38 14.38 -11.38
C LYS A 10 1.13 13.09 -10.62
N PHE A 11 1.95 12.06 -10.86
CA PHE A 11 1.84 10.80 -10.16
C PHE A 11 2.17 10.94 -8.67
N GLU A 12 3.23 11.66 -8.32
CA GLU A 12 3.56 11.97 -6.93
C GLU A 12 2.39 12.70 -6.22
N THR A 13 1.74 13.63 -6.89
CA THR A 13 0.53 14.29 -6.36
C THR A 13 -0.63 13.29 -6.17
N ALA A 14 -0.83 12.38 -7.12
CA ALA A 14 -1.85 11.34 -7.01
C ALA A 14 -1.54 10.33 -5.90
N VAL A 15 -0.27 10.03 -5.63
CA VAL A 15 0.18 9.20 -4.50
C VAL A 15 -0.15 9.87 -3.17
N GLN A 16 0.10 11.18 -3.03
CA GLN A 16 -0.30 11.91 -1.82
C GLN A 16 -1.83 11.90 -1.63
N TYR A 17 -2.59 12.03 -2.70
CA TYR A 17 -4.04 11.88 -2.64
C TYR A 17 -4.46 10.48 -2.20
N ALA A 18 -3.82 9.42 -2.71
CA ALA A 18 -4.10 8.04 -2.30
C ALA A 18 -3.89 7.83 -0.79
N LEU A 19 -2.88 8.47 -0.19
CA LEU A 19 -2.64 8.42 1.26
C LEU A 19 -3.83 8.94 2.06
N THR A 20 -4.50 9.99 1.60
CA THR A 20 -5.68 10.55 2.28
C THR A 20 -6.90 9.63 2.24
N LEU A 21 -6.88 8.63 1.35
CA LEU A 21 -7.98 7.69 1.16
C LEU A 21 -7.79 6.37 1.93
N THR A 22 -6.71 6.21 2.68
CA THR A 22 -6.45 4.98 3.45
C THR A 22 -7.49 4.73 4.54
N THR A 23 -8.13 5.78 5.06
CA THR A 23 -9.21 5.70 6.04
C THR A 23 -10.60 5.52 5.42
N GLN A 24 -10.71 5.65 4.08
CA GLN A 24 -11.94 5.42 3.34
C GLN A 24 -12.01 3.96 2.88
N HIS A 25 -12.97 3.21 3.40
CA HIS A 25 -13.10 1.79 3.08
C HIS A 25 -14.04 1.51 1.91
N LYS A 26 -14.70 2.55 1.41
CA LYS A 26 -15.60 2.48 0.25
C LYS A 26 -15.14 3.48 -0.80
N GLU A 27 -15.27 3.10 -2.06
CA GLU A 27 -15.07 3.98 -3.23
C GLU A 27 -13.65 4.56 -3.41
N PHE A 28 -12.66 4.21 -2.59
CA PHE A 28 -11.30 4.69 -2.76
C PHE A 28 -10.67 4.21 -4.09
N TYR A 29 -11.00 3.00 -4.52
CA TYR A 29 -10.42 2.40 -5.73
C TYR A 29 -10.70 3.22 -7.01
N PRO A 30 -11.96 3.57 -7.36
CA PRO A 30 -12.21 4.37 -8.55
C PRO A 30 -11.57 5.76 -8.48
N LEU A 31 -11.49 6.36 -7.30
CA LEU A 31 -10.87 7.67 -7.09
C LEU A 31 -9.36 7.63 -7.37
N ILE A 32 -8.66 6.68 -6.75
CA ILE A 32 -7.22 6.51 -6.97
C ILE A 32 -6.94 6.08 -8.40
N LYS A 33 -7.72 5.15 -8.95
CA LYS A 33 -7.58 4.69 -10.33
C LYS A 33 -7.68 5.85 -11.32
N LYS A 34 -8.62 6.77 -11.10
CA LYS A 34 -8.74 7.98 -11.92
C LYS A 34 -7.54 8.88 -11.77
N ALA A 35 -7.11 9.17 -10.55
CA ALA A 35 -5.95 10.05 -10.30
C ALA A 35 -4.66 9.48 -10.91
N PHE A 36 -4.45 8.18 -10.82
CA PHE A 36 -3.30 7.51 -11.44
C PHE A 36 -3.40 7.54 -12.97
N MET A 37 -4.58 7.29 -13.53
CA MET A 37 -4.81 7.39 -14.97
C MET A 37 -4.49 8.79 -15.51
N ASP A 38 -4.92 9.83 -14.81
CA ASP A 38 -4.64 11.24 -15.18
C ASP A 38 -3.14 11.57 -15.15
N ALA A 39 -2.34 10.76 -14.44
CA ALA A 39 -0.88 10.84 -14.39
C ALA A 39 -0.17 9.88 -15.37
N GLY A 40 -0.91 9.11 -16.16
CA GLY A 40 -0.38 8.14 -17.11
C GLY A 40 -0.03 6.79 -16.51
N VAL A 41 -0.58 6.46 -15.33
CA VAL A 41 -0.42 5.16 -14.67
C VAL A 41 -1.74 4.39 -14.73
N ILE A 42 -1.71 3.22 -15.36
CA ILE A 42 -2.85 2.33 -15.52
C ILE A 42 -2.82 1.32 -14.37
N TRP A 43 -3.68 1.54 -13.37
CA TRP A 43 -3.77 0.65 -12.22
C TRP A 43 -4.82 -0.43 -12.40
N VAL A 44 -4.43 -1.69 -12.18
CA VAL A 44 -5.29 -2.87 -12.25
C VAL A 44 -5.13 -3.75 -11.01
N ILE A 45 -6.23 -4.33 -10.56
CA ILE A 45 -6.23 -5.39 -9.55
C ILE A 45 -6.55 -6.68 -10.29
N LEU A 46 -5.65 -7.67 -10.17
CA LEU A 46 -5.83 -8.97 -10.81
C LEU A 46 -6.20 -10.04 -9.78
N PRO A 47 -7.04 -11.01 -10.19
CA PRO A 47 -7.31 -12.17 -9.36
C PRO A 47 -6.03 -12.93 -9.01
N ASN A 48 -5.94 -13.39 -7.77
CA ASN A 48 -4.82 -14.20 -7.35
C ASN A 48 -4.84 -15.56 -8.07
N ILE A 49 -3.72 -15.88 -8.69
CA ILE A 49 -3.50 -17.20 -9.27
C ILE A 49 -2.93 -18.11 -8.18
N SER A 50 -3.65 -19.19 -7.87
CA SER A 50 -3.22 -20.16 -6.86
C SER A 50 -1.81 -20.69 -7.16
N GLY A 51 -0.93 -20.64 -6.15
CA GLY A 51 0.46 -21.03 -6.29
C GLY A 51 1.40 -19.96 -6.85
N SER A 52 0.90 -18.85 -7.41
CA SER A 52 1.75 -17.70 -7.72
C SER A 52 2.17 -17.01 -6.43
N LYS A 53 3.44 -16.66 -6.32
CA LYS A 53 3.96 -15.87 -5.21
C LYS A 53 4.05 -14.38 -5.57
N ILE A 54 3.39 -13.97 -6.64
CA ILE A 54 3.40 -12.59 -7.13
C ILE A 54 2.50 -11.74 -6.24
N ASN A 55 3.02 -10.65 -5.71
CA ASN A 55 2.24 -9.66 -4.96
C ASN A 55 1.78 -8.51 -5.86
N GLY A 56 2.65 -8.06 -6.74
CA GLY A 56 2.39 -6.99 -7.67
C GLY A 56 3.35 -6.99 -8.84
N ALA A 57 3.19 -6.04 -9.73
CA ALA A 57 4.11 -5.81 -10.83
C ALA A 57 3.96 -4.39 -11.39
N THR A 58 5.07 -3.85 -11.87
CA THR A 58 5.11 -2.61 -12.62
C THR A 58 5.75 -2.83 -13.98
N LYS A 59 5.20 -2.20 -15.01
CA LYS A 59 5.72 -2.33 -16.37
C LYS A 59 5.52 -1.05 -17.17
N LYS A 60 6.56 -0.63 -17.87
CA LYS A 60 6.44 0.45 -18.85
C LYS A 60 5.78 -0.08 -20.13
N ILE A 61 4.71 0.58 -20.58
CA ILE A 61 3.94 0.24 -21.78
C ILE A 61 3.86 1.49 -22.65
N GLY A 62 4.71 1.57 -23.67
CA GLY A 62 4.83 2.78 -24.49
C GLY A 62 5.19 4.00 -23.63
N GLU A 63 4.33 5.01 -23.61
CA GLU A 63 4.51 6.22 -22.81
C GLU A 63 3.79 6.18 -21.45
N ASN A 64 3.16 5.06 -21.12
CA ASN A 64 2.42 4.83 -19.87
C ASN A 64 3.14 3.81 -19.00
N ILE A 65 2.67 3.72 -17.75
CA ILE A 65 3.09 2.69 -16.80
C ILE A 65 1.87 1.88 -16.38
N MET A 66 2.00 0.57 -16.41
CA MET A 66 1.04 -0.34 -15.78
C MET A 66 1.49 -0.64 -14.35
N LEU A 67 0.59 -0.49 -13.42
CA LEU A 67 0.73 -0.90 -12.02
C LEU A 67 -0.30 -1.99 -11.75
N MET A 68 0.16 -3.14 -11.32
CA MET A 68 -0.69 -4.29 -11.01
C MET A 68 -0.51 -4.69 -9.55
N VAL A 69 -1.63 -4.94 -8.87
CA VAL A 69 -1.67 -5.54 -7.53
C VAL A 69 -2.60 -6.75 -7.59
N ASN A 70 -2.29 -7.84 -6.91
CA ASN A 70 -3.22 -8.96 -6.84
C ASN A 70 -4.19 -8.84 -5.64
N ASP A 71 -5.30 -9.60 -5.69
CA ASP A 71 -6.32 -9.61 -4.63
C ASP A 71 -6.07 -10.67 -3.54
N ARG A 72 -4.87 -11.24 -3.48
CA ARG A 72 -4.52 -12.32 -2.54
C ARG A 72 -4.65 -11.90 -1.07
N ARG A 73 -4.28 -10.66 -0.78
CA ARG A 73 -4.27 -10.13 0.58
C ARG A 73 -5.10 -8.84 0.61
N LEU A 74 -6.36 -8.98 0.98
CA LEU A 74 -7.30 -7.86 1.03
C LEU A 74 -7.46 -7.26 2.44
N ASN A 75 -6.61 -7.61 3.39
CA ASN A 75 -6.49 -6.83 4.62
C ASN A 75 -5.87 -5.47 4.29
N ALA A 76 -6.38 -4.42 4.92
CA ALA A 76 -5.98 -3.05 4.62
C ALA A 76 -4.46 -2.84 4.71
N ASP A 77 -3.82 -3.38 5.76
CA ASP A 77 -2.36 -3.35 5.93
C ASP A 77 -1.62 -3.90 4.71
N SER A 78 -1.91 -5.14 4.35
CA SER A 78 -1.23 -5.82 3.24
C SER A 78 -1.55 -5.20 1.88
N PHE A 79 -2.80 -4.76 1.69
CA PHE A 79 -3.22 -4.13 0.44
C PHE A 79 -2.51 -2.78 0.21
N TRP A 80 -2.54 -1.90 1.22
CA TRP A 80 -1.90 -0.60 1.12
C TRP A 80 -0.39 -0.71 1.03
N PHE A 81 0.22 -1.62 1.82
CA PHE A 81 1.66 -1.86 1.72
C PHE A 81 2.06 -2.31 0.31
N THR A 82 1.38 -3.32 -0.25
CA THR A 82 1.67 -3.79 -1.61
C THR A 82 1.49 -2.69 -2.65
N LEU A 83 0.41 -1.90 -2.56
CA LEU A 83 0.19 -0.79 -3.48
C LEU A 83 1.33 0.23 -3.41
N PHE A 84 1.74 0.63 -2.20
CA PHE A 84 2.82 1.62 -2.02
C PHE A 84 4.20 1.05 -2.35
N HIS A 85 4.43 -0.23 -2.18
CA HIS A 85 5.62 -0.93 -2.65
C HIS A 85 5.74 -0.82 -4.19
N GLU A 86 4.68 -1.15 -4.93
CA GLU A 86 4.68 -1.01 -6.38
C GLU A 86 4.80 0.46 -6.84
N ILE A 87 4.22 1.40 -6.09
CA ILE A 87 4.44 2.83 -6.31
C ILE A 87 5.92 3.18 -6.13
N GLY A 88 6.59 2.60 -5.15
CA GLY A 88 8.02 2.77 -4.90
C GLY A 88 8.86 2.42 -6.13
N HIS A 89 8.60 1.29 -6.77
CA HIS A 89 9.24 0.91 -8.03
C HIS A 89 9.04 1.94 -9.13
N ILE A 90 7.82 2.47 -9.28
CA ILE A 90 7.54 3.51 -10.29
C ILE A 90 8.33 4.80 -9.99
N ILE A 91 8.36 5.24 -8.74
CA ILE A 91 9.07 6.46 -8.31
C ILE A 91 10.58 6.32 -8.51
N ASN A 92 11.12 5.15 -8.22
CA ASN A 92 12.55 4.83 -8.40
C ASN A 92 12.91 4.59 -9.88
N GLY A 93 11.93 4.29 -10.73
CA GLY A 93 12.15 4.00 -12.15
C GLY A 93 12.64 2.58 -12.42
N ASP A 94 12.49 1.68 -11.46
CA ASP A 94 12.76 0.26 -11.56
C ASP A 94 11.44 -0.49 -11.75
N TYR A 95 11.30 -1.18 -12.86
CA TYR A 95 10.07 -1.89 -13.23
C TYR A 95 10.31 -3.40 -13.23
N GLY A 96 9.37 -4.15 -12.65
CA GLY A 96 9.50 -5.59 -12.55
C GLY A 96 8.27 -6.30 -12.02
N ILE A 97 8.46 -7.54 -11.63
CA ILE A 97 7.47 -8.36 -10.95
C ILE A 97 7.96 -8.57 -9.53
N SER A 98 7.15 -8.19 -8.55
CA SER A 98 7.47 -8.33 -7.14
C SER A 98 6.94 -9.67 -6.62
N PHE A 99 7.85 -10.50 -6.13
CA PHE A 99 7.52 -11.79 -5.52
C PHE A 99 7.56 -11.71 -3.99
N GLU A 100 6.91 -12.65 -3.34
CA GLU A 100 6.95 -12.79 -1.90
C GLU A 100 8.38 -13.15 -1.43
N LYS A 101 8.91 -12.37 -0.49
CA LYS A 101 10.24 -12.57 0.14
C LYS A 101 11.46 -12.32 -0.76
N GLU A 102 11.35 -11.46 -1.73
CA GLU A 102 12.54 -10.98 -2.44
C GLU A 102 13.35 -10.01 -1.56
N THR A 103 14.68 -10.03 -1.74
CA THR A 103 15.62 -9.27 -0.90
C THR A 103 16.62 -8.44 -1.72
N GLY A 104 16.31 -8.18 -2.99
CA GLY A 104 17.14 -7.32 -3.84
C GLY A 104 17.13 -5.86 -3.39
N GLU A 105 18.16 -5.08 -3.74
CA GLU A 105 18.26 -3.67 -3.36
C GLU A 105 17.05 -2.85 -3.80
N GLN A 106 16.47 -3.15 -4.97
CA GLN A 106 15.28 -2.48 -5.49
C GLN A 106 14.06 -2.79 -4.62
N GLU A 107 13.91 -4.05 -4.20
CA GLU A 107 12.83 -4.48 -3.31
C GLU A 107 12.93 -3.82 -1.93
N VAL A 108 14.14 -3.79 -1.36
CA VAL A 108 14.39 -3.10 -0.08
C VAL A 108 14.09 -1.60 -0.18
N SER A 109 14.43 -0.97 -1.31
CA SER A 109 14.12 0.44 -1.55
C SER A 109 12.61 0.68 -1.70
N ALA A 110 11.90 -0.21 -2.38
CA ALA A 110 10.45 -0.15 -2.53
C ALA A 110 9.71 -0.39 -1.20
N ASP A 111 10.17 -1.37 -0.40
CA ASP A 111 9.66 -1.61 0.95
C ASP A 111 9.84 -0.37 1.83
N LYS A 112 11.04 0.20 1.84
CA LYS A 112 11.34 1.41 2.61
C LYS A 112 10.46 2.58 2.18
N PHE A 113 10.24 2.77 0.89
CA PHE A 113 9.34 3.78 0.37
C PHE A 113 7.90 3.57 0.88
N ALA A 114 7.39 2.34 0.82
CA ALA A 114 6.05 2.01 1.32
C ALA A 114 5.91 2.29 2.82
N GLU A 115 6.89 1.86 3.60
CA GLU A 115 6.93 2.08 5.05
C GLU A 115 6.88 3.56 5.41
N ASP A 116 7.77 4.36 4.81
CA ASP A 116 7.93 5.78 5.11
C ASP A 116 6.73 6.63 4.63
N CYS A 117 6.12 6.24 3.51
CA CYS A 117 4.90 6.90 3.03
C CYS A 117 3.68 6.59 3.90
N LEU A 118 3.48 5.33 4.26
CA LEU A 118 2.31 4.90 5.01
C LEU A 118 2.37 5.39 6.46
N ILE A 119 3.53 5.36 7.09
CA ILE A 119 3.73 5.85 8.45
C ILE A 119 5.00 6.72 8.46
N PRO A 120 4.87 8.05 8.67
CA PRO A 120 6.04 8.93 8.70
C PRO A 120 7.07 8.46 9.75
N PRO A 121 8.35 8.34 9.39
CA PRO A 121 9.37 7.74 10.27
C PRO A 121 9.48 8.41 11.64
N GLU A 122 9.51 9.74 11.69
CA GLU A 122 9.63 10.48 12.95
C GLU A 122 8.44 10.24 13.89
N GLU A 123 7.23 10.17 13.31
CA GLU A 123 6.00 9.88 14.06
C GLU A 123 6.01 8.44 14.59
N TYR A 124 6.49 7.50 13.77
CA TYR A 124 6.60 6.11 14.18
C TYR A 124 7.62 5.90 15.29
N GLU A 125 8.81 6.49 15.18
CA GLU A 125 9.83 6.43 16.22
C GLU A 125 9.33 7.00 17.55
N ARG A 126 8.62 8.13 17.51
CA ARG A 126 7.97 8.69 18.69
C ARG A 126 6.96 7.72 19.29
N PHE A 127 6.10 7.13 18.48
CA PHE A 127 5.07 6.20 18.94
C PHE A 127 5.65 4.95 19.59
N ILE A 128 6.65 4.30 18.97
CA ILE A 128 7.26 3.08 19.52
C ILE A 128 8.11 3.35 20.77
N SER A 129 8.59 4.58 20.98
CA SER A 129 9.36 4.94 22.19
C SER A 129 8.52 4.80 23.48
N ASP A 130 7.21 5.03 23.39
CA ASP A 130 6.29 4.91 24.52
C ASP A 130 6.01 3.46 24.93
N LYS A 131 6.34 2.49 24.09
CA LYS A 131 6.15 1.03 24.30
C LYS A 131 4.72 0.66 24.72
N LYS A 132 3.72 1.40 24.24
CA LYS A 132 2.30 1.18 24.47
C LYS A 132 1.63 0.82 23.15
N PHE A 133 1.28 -0.45 23.00
CA PHE A 133 0.71 -0.98 21.77
C PHE A 133 -0.66 -1.63 21.97
N GLY A 134 -1.43 -1.11 22.92
CA GLY A 134 -2.81 -1.54 23.11
C GLY A 134 -3.71 -1.07 21.96
N LEU A 135 -4.88 -1.71 21.83
CA LEU A 135 -5.85 -1.40 20.77
C LEU A 135 -6.19 0.10 20.68
N GLN A 136 -6.33 0.77 21.83
CA GLN A 136 -6.64 2.20 21.86
C GLN A 136 -5.44 3.08 21.52
N ASP A 137 -4.23 2.66 21.90
CA ASP A 137 -3.00 3.38 21.57
C ASP A 137 -2.78 3.38 20.05
N ILE A 138 -2.96 2.21 19.42
CA ILE A 138 -2.84 2.06 17.97
C ILE A 138 -3.91 2.90 17.23
N ARG A 139 -5.17 2.87 17.69
CA ARG A 139 -6.23 3.70 17.11
C ARG A 139 -5.93 5.19 17.20
N LYS A 140 -5.48 5.63 18.36
CA LYS A 140 -5.15 7.03 18.61
C LYS A 140 -4.04 7.48 17.68
N PHE A 141 -2.94 6.74 17.61
CA PHE A 141 -1.82 7.05 16.72
C PHE A 141 -2.23 7.02 15.25
N ALA A 142 -3.00 6.02 14.81
CA ALA A 142 -3.50 5.96 13.44
C ALA A 142 -4.35 7.18 13.07
N ASN A 143 -5.19 7.66 14.00
CA ASN A 143 -5.97 8.87 13.79
C ASN A 143 -5.08 10.13 13.73
N GLU A 144 -4.03 10.21 14.55
CA GLU A 144 -3.08 11.35 14.54
C GLU A 144 -2.38 11.48 13.18
N ILE A 145 -1.99 10.36 12.59
CA ILE A 145 -1.34 10.34 11.28
C ILE A 145 -2.31 10.19 10.09
N GLU A 146 -3.62 10.17 10.36
CA GLU A 146 -4.68 10.03 9.35
C GLU A 146 -4.52 8.77 8.48
N ARG A 147 -4.30 7.62 9.11
CA ARG A 147 -4.16 6.31 8.44
C ARG A 147 -5.16 5.30 9.00
N ASP A 148 -5.44 4.26 8.22
CA ASP A 148 -6.17 3.10 8.72
C ASP A 148 -5.40 2.43 9.86
N PRO A 149 -6.04 2.10 11.01
CA PRO A 149 -5.35 1.48 12.13
C PRO A 149 -4.77 0.10 11.82
N GLY A 150 -5.28 -0.61 10.81
CA GLY A 150 -4.69 -1.85 10.31
C GLY A 150 -3.29 -1.64 9.74
N ILE A 151 -3.03 -0.50 9.09
CA ILE A 151 -1.69 -0.15 8.57
C ILE A 151 -0.68 -0.06 9.73
N VAL A 152 -1.04 0.62 10.80
CA VAL A 152 -0.18 0.73 12.01
C VAL A 152 0.02 -0.62 12.66
N LEU A 153 -1.06 -1.40 12.81
CA LEU A 153 -0.97 -2.76 13.36
C LEU A 153 -0.06 -3.64 12.53
N GLY A 154 -0.21 -3.64 11.20
CA GLY A 154 0.62 -4.44 10.29
C GLY A 154 2.11 -4.11 10.43
N ARG A 155 2.44 -2.82 10.56
CA ARG A 155 3.83 -2.37 10.80
C ARG A 155 4.36 -2.86 12.14
N LEU A 156 3.61 -2.70 13.23
CA LEU A 156 4.02 -3.19 14.56
C LEU A 156 4.22 -4.70 14.59
N GLN A 157 3.41 -5.45 13.85
CA GLN A 157 3.54 -6.90 13.73
C GLN A 157 4.78 -7.30 12.93
N ASN A 158 5.05 -6.59 11.84
CA ASN A 158 6.25 -6.82 11.03
C ASN A 158 7.53 -6.53 11.83
N ASP A 159 7.51 -5.48 12.64
CA ASP A 159 8.65 -5.08 13.48
C ASP A 159 8.75 -5.88 14.80
N GLY A 160 7.81 -6.80 15.06
CA GLY A 160 7.83 -7.70 16.22
C GLY A 160 7.36 -7.09 17.53
N PHE A 161 6.74 -5.90 17.52
CA PHE A 161 6.17 -5.26 18.72
C PHE A 161 4.82 -5.87 19.13
N VAL A 162 4.06 -6.41 18.19
CA VAL A 162 2.76 -7.07 18.42
C VAL A 162 2.76 -8.42 17.72
N GLY A 163 2.24 -9.45 18.38
CA GLY A 163 2.15 -10.79 17.78
C GLY A 163 1.12 -10.86 16.65
N PHE A 164 1.40 -11.65 15.60
CA PHE A 164 0.44 -11.91 14.52
C PHE A 164 -0.78 -12.70 14.97
N ASP A 165 -0.64 -13.47 16.06
CA ASP A 165 -1.65 -14.31 16.69
C ASP A 165 -2.46 -13.57 17.76
N ASP A 166 -2.15 -12.31 18.04
CA ASP A 166 -2.92 -11.51 18.99
C ASP A 166 -4.33 -11.21 18.45
N TRP A 167 -5.27 -12.05 18.85
CA TRP A 167 -6.67 -11.94 18.45
C TRP A 167 -7.37 -10.69 19.00
N THR A 168 -6.84 -10.07 20.06
CA THR A 168 -7.39 -8.83 20.63
C THR A 168 -7.28 -7.66 19.65
N MET A 169 -6.36 -7.73 18.72
CA MET A 169 -6.15 -6.73 17.68
C MET A 169 -7.09 -6.88 16.46
N LYS A 170 -7.90 -7.93 16.40
CA LYS A 170 -8.86 -8.16 15.30
C LYS A 170 -9.75 -6.95 14.99
N PRO A 171 -10.25 -6.16 15.95
CA PRO A 171 -11.07 -4.98 15.67
C PRO A 171 -10.35 -3.85 14.91
N LEU A 172 -9.02 -3.89 14.80
CA LEU A 172 -8.24 -2.93 14.02
C LEU A 172 -8.12 -3.34 12.55
N ARG A 173 -8.41 -4.60 12.22
CA ARG A 173 -8.24 -5.12 10.87
C ARG A 173 -9.45 -4.81 10.01
N HIS A 174 -9.19 -4.19 8.88
CA HIS A 174 -10.15 -3.98 7.81
C HIS A 174 -9.87 -4.96 6.68
N LYS A 175 -10.92 -5.57 6.14
CA LYS A 175 -10.79 -6.47 4.99
C LYS A 175 -11.60 -5.93 3.82
N TYR A 176 -10.96 -5.76 2.68
CA TYR A 176 -11.59 -5.37 1.43
C TYR A 176 -12.20 -6.57 0.71
N MET A 177 -13.14 -6.29 -0.19
CA MET A 177 -13.69 -7.26 -1.11
C MET A 177 -13.63 -6.70 -2.52
N VAL A 178 -13.12 -7.48 -3.46
CA VAL A 178 -13.20 -7.12 -4.89
C VAL A 178 -14.58 -7.47 -5.39
N LYS A 179 -15.32 -6.46 -5.86
CA LYS A 179 -16.57 -6.68 -6.63
C LYS A 179 -16.20 -6.63 -8.10
N MET A 180 -16.27 -7.77 -8.77
CA MET A 180 -16.20 -7.77 -10.23
C MET A 180 -17.52 -7.22 -10.77
N SER A 181 -17.45 -6.11 -11.51
CA SER A 181 -18.57 -5.68 -12.33
C SER A 181 -18.61 -6.60 -13.55
N ILE A 182 -19.66 -7.40 -13.66
CA ILE A 182 -19.98 -8.20 -14.83
C ILE A 182 -20.53 -7.28 -15.91
#